data_5f66ba1ad1ba1bd495f3d73940141b83
#
_entry.id   5f66ba1ad1ba1bd495f3d73940141b83
#
_cell.length_a   1.000
_cell.length_b   1.000
_cell.length_c   1.000
_cell.angle_alpha   90.00
_cell.angle_beta   90.00
_cell.angle_gamma   90.00
#
_symmetry.space_group_name_H-M   'P 1'
#
loop_
_entity.id
_entity.type
_entity.pdbx_description
1 polymer ?
#
loop_
_entity_poly.entity_id
_entity_poly.type
_entity_poly.pdbx_seq_one_letter_code
_entity_poly.pdbx_strand_id
1 'polypeptide(L)'
;MSEVSTETQAATPPLEEVGSWRVLVRSFSTLAAGEVLARVAGLAAVLLLARRLGPAWFGVITLGLTLIGWFGLVVDSGTELLNVREVARRPDQFREIASRVLGLRLTLSLVAAGLFVVGIEALGRSAAVKSVVVLFALALPGLALNLRWMVLGIHRARAIAVGNIVGRLVLLAGVLAIVSNIHDIHRIPLLEAGAELAYGGVILAFVARSFGVVLPRIDLAGWWETIRQSAPLMVNSVARAASYSFDVLVIEIVLGPRKLGFYGAGSKPVLFVTSALGLFAVAFLSSFSGQGPAAAEALFRRAVRTAVGLSVPLALLMSATAVAIVPLVFGHAYRSAALVLTILAWKIPLAAFGVPYSAVLIARNRQVSLMRNNLVAGALTVGADLIAIPLFGLTGAAVVGVGNALLGSYLNHRSCVRRGFVPSLPLVLRGRHLEPSAASAR
;
A
#
# COMPACT_ATOMS: atom_id res chain seq x y z
N MET A 1 48.37 -11.91 -38.62
CA MET A 1 47.97 -12.58 -37.37
C MET A 1 47.33 -11.51 -36.52
N SER A 2 46.03 -11.39 -36.62
CA SER A 2 45.21 -10.41 -35.89
C SER A 2 44.19 -11.21 -35.05
N GLU A 3 44.38 -11.21 -33.73
CA GLU A 3 43.46 -11.77 -32.78
C GLU A 3 42.28 -10.82 -32.65
N VAL A 4 41.12 -11.31 -33.06
CA VAL A 4 39.81 -10.67 -32.84
C VAL A 4 39.31 -11.03 -31.45
N SER A 5 39.30 -10.04 -30.55
CA SER A 5 38.72 -10.15 -29.23
C SER A 5 37.21 -10.33 -29.35
N THR A 6 36.71 -11.52 -29.03
CA THR A 6 35.28 -11.81 -28.91
C THR A 6 34.76 -11.19 -27.62
N GLU A 7 34.20 -9.97 -27.67
CA GLU A 7 33.36 -9.42 -26.64
C GLU A 7 32.08 -10.30 -26.51
N THR A 8 31.94 -10.92 -25.37
CA THR A 8 30.72 -11.66 -24.99
C THR A 8 29.57 -10.64 -24.79
N GLN A 9 28.85 -10.36 -25.87
CA GLN A 9 27.57 -9.68 -25.79
C GLN A 9 26.62 -10.54 -24.99
N ALA A 10 26.26 -10.12 -23.78
CA ALA A 10 25.19 -10.69 -23.02
C ALA A 10 23.90 -10.59 -23.84
N ALA A 11 23.45 -11.72 -24.37
CA ALA A 11 22.27 -11.82 -25.21
C ALA A 11 21.04 -11.30 -24.46
N THR A 12 20.50 -10.18 -24.94
CA THR A 12 19.14 -9.76 -24.59
C THR A 12 18.18 -10.85 -25.06
N PRO A 13 17.38 -11.44 -24.17
CA PRO A 13 16.42 -12.47 -24.59
C PRO A 13 15.38 -11.85 -25.54
N PRO A 14 14.98 -12.56 -26.60
CA PRO A 14 14.05 -12.05 -27.61
C PRO A 14 12.71 -11.67 -26.99
N LEU A 15 12.18 -10.53 -27.42
CA LEU A 15 10.89 -9.95 -26.98
C LEU A 15 9.66 -10.83 -27.31
N GLU A 16 9.81 -11.87 -28.13
CA GLU A 16 8.71 -12.76 -28.55
C GLU A 16 8.21 -13.73 -27.46
N GLU A 17 8.98 -14.02 -26.38
CA GLU A 17 8.52 -14.90 -25.30
C GLU A 17 7.61 -14.19 -24.27
N VAL A 18 7.49 -12.87 -24.30
CA VAL A 18 6.73 -12.09 -23.31
C VAL A 18 5.21 -12.27 -23.47
N GLY A 19 4.74 -12.81 -24.60
CA GLY A 19 3.31 -12.93 -24.94
C GLY A 19 2.60 -14.19 -24.46
N SER A 20 3.27 -15.20 -23.87
CA SER A 20 2.56 -16.40 -23.48
C SER A 20 1.82 -16.20 -22.15
N TRP A 21 0.51 -16.48 -22.17
CA TRP A 21 -0.36 -16.46 -20.96
C TRP A 21 0.24 -17.22 -19.78
N ARG A 22 0.94 -18.31 -20.03
CA ARG A 22 1.63 -19.12 -19.00
C ARG A 22 2.75 -18.33 -18.30
N VAL A 23 3.51 -17.51 -19.01
CA VAL A 23 4.58 -16.67 -18.44
C VAL A 23 3.98 -15.57 -17.59
N LEU A 24 2.90 -14.93 -18.03
CA LEU A 24 2.18 -13.91 -17.27
C LEU A 24 1.60 -14.51 -15.98
N VAL A 25 0.90 -15.63 -16.06
CA VAL A 25 0.32 -16.32 -14.88
C VAL A 25 1.42 -16.76 -13.91
N ARG A 26 2.51 -17.34 -14.39
CA ARG A 26 3.65 -17.76 -13.55
C ARG A 26 4.34 -16.58 -12.89
N SER A 27 4.51 -15.48 -13.59
CA SER A 27 5.11 -14.26 -13.01
C SER A 27 4.20 -13.64 -11.97
N PHE A 28 2.88 -13.60 -12.23
CA PHE A 28 1.88 -13.10 -11.30
C PHE A 28 1.78 -13.99 -10.05
N SER A 29 1.73 -15.32 -10.19
CA SER A 29 1.67 -16.23 -9.05
C SER A 29 2.92 -16.15 -8.16
N THR A 30 4.10 -16.01 -8.76
CA THR A 30 5.37 -15.83 -8.01
C THR A 30 5.38 -14.51 -7.24
N LEU A 31 4.91 -13.41 -7.87
CA LEU A 31 4.78 -12.11 -7.20
C LEU A 31 3.77 -12.18 -6.06
N ALA A 32 2.62 -12.80 -6.29
CA ALA A 32 1.57 -12.95 -5.27
C ALA A 32 2.04 -13.80 -4.08
N ALA A 33 2.71 -14.92 -4.33
CA ALA A 33 3.26 -15.77 -3.27
C ALA A 33 4.34 -15.03 -2.45
N GLY A 34 5.24 -14.31 -3.13
CA GLY A 34 6.26 -13.50 -2.47
C GLY A 34 5.64 -12.38 -1.62
N GLU A 35 4.62 -11.72 -2.13
CA GLU A 35 3.90 -10.68 -1.39
C GLU A 35 3.18 -11.23 -0.15
N VAL A 36 2.53 -12.39 -0.26
CA VAL A 36 1.88 -13.07 0.88
C VAL A 36 2.91 -13.44 1.94
N LEU A 37 4.03 -14.04 1.55
CA LEU A 37 5.10 -14.41 2.49
C LEU A 37 5.68 -13.18 3.20
N ALA A 38 5.97 -12.11 2.47
CA ALA A 38 6.45 -10.85 3.03
C ALA A 38 5.45 -10.24 4.02
N ARG A 39 4.15 -10.29 3.72
CA ARG A 39 3.09 -9.81 4.61
C ARG A 39 2.97 -10.64 5.87
N VAL A 40 3.05 -11.97 5.76
CA VAL A 40 3.05 -12.87 6.92
C VAL A 40 4.24 -12.58 7.83
N ALA A 41 5.44 -12.45 7.27
CA ALA A 41 6.64 -12.11 8.02
C ALA A 41 6.52 -10.72 8.70
N GLY A 42 6.01 -9.72 7.97
CA GLY A 42 5.74 -8.39 8.52
C GLY A 42 4.71 -8.41 9.65
N LEU A 43 3.61 -9.16 9.48
CA LEU A 43 2.60 -9.32 10.54
C LEU A 43 3.20 -10.02 11.77
N ALA A 44 4.00 -11.07 11.58
CA ALA A 44 4.68 -11.76 12.69
C ALA A 44 5.60 -10.81 13.46
N ALA A 45 6.39 -9.97 12.77
CA ALA A 45 7.22 -8.95 13.42
C ALA A 45 6.38 -7.97 14.25
N VAL A 46 5.27 -7.47 13.69
CA VAL A 46 4.34 -6.56 14.38
C VAL A 46 3.73 -7.22 15.63
N LEU A 47 3.33 -8.49 15.56
CA LEU A 47 2.76 -9.22 16.69
C LEU A 47 3.79 -9.42 17.81
N LEU A 48 5.01 -9.76 17.46
CA LEU A 48 6.12 -9.88 18.42
C LEU A 48 6.41 -8.54 19.12
N LEU A 49 6.49 -7.46 18.35
CA LEU A 49 6.69 -6.11 18.90
C LEU A 49 5.56 -5.73 19.86
N ALA A 50 4.30 -5.96 19.46
CA ALA A 50 3.15 -5.67 20.32
C ALA A 50 3.24 -6.41 21.66
N ARG A 51 3.59 -7.70 21.65
CA ARG A 51 3.70 -8.53 22.85
C ARG A 51 4.86 -8.09 23.78
N ARG A 52 6.02 -7.74 23.18
CA ARG A 52 7.23 -7.39 23.96
C ARG A 52 7.18 -5.97 24.52
N LEU A 53 6.53 -5.04 23.84
CA LEU A 53 6.55 -3.62 24.21
C LEU A 53 5.33 -3.16 25.00
N GLY A 54 4.21 -3.87 24.89
CA GLY A 54 2.94 -3.44 25.46
C GLY A 54 2.29 -2.27 24.69
N PRO A 55 1.03 -1.90 25.06
CA PRO A 55 0.21 -1.01 24.24
C PRO A 55 0.79 0.40 24.03
N ALA A 56 1.40 0.99 25.07
CA ALA A 56 1.89 2.36 24.96
C ALA A 56 3.03 2.51 23.94
N TRP A 57 4.04 1.68 24.04
CA TRP A 57 5.18 1.73 23.14
C TRP A 57 4.87 1.15 21.76
N PHE A 58 3.97 0.19 21.67
CA PHE A 58 3.45 -0.27 20.38
C PHE A 58 2.69 0.85 19.65
N GLY A 59 2.01 1.74 20.39
CA GLY A 59 1.41 2.96 19.84
C GLY A 59 2.47 3.90 19.25
N VAL A 60 3.57 4.14 19.98
CA VAL A 60 4.71 4.95 19.50
C VAL A 60 5.29 4.38 18.20
N ILE A 61 5.49 3.05 18.14
CA ILE A 61 5.94 2.39 16.91
C ILE A 61 4.91 2.53 15.77
N THR A 62 3.62 2.39 16.08
CA THR A 62 2.54 2.57 15.09
C THR A 62 2.55 3.99 14.53
N LEU A 63 2.77 5.01 15.36
CA LEU A 63 2.94 6.40 14.91
C LEU A 63 4.15 6.53 13.98
N GLY A 64 5.33 6.05 14.40
CA GLY A 64 6.55 6.12 13.62
C GLY A 64 6.39 5.48 12.22
N LEU A 65 5.84 4.28 12.15
CA LEU A 65 5.56 3.58 10.89
C LEU A 65 4.54 4.33 10.01
N THR A 66 3.54 4.95 10.62
CA THR A 66 2.56 5.76 9.88
C THR A 66 3.21 7.02 9.31
N LEU A 67 4.03 7.70 10.09
CA LEU A 67 4.76 8.88 9.65
C LEU A 67 5.76 8.56 8.53
N ILE A 68 6.51 7.44 8.61
CA ILE A 68 7.34 6.97 7.47
C ILE A 68 6.47 6.85 6.21
N GLY A 69 5.28 6.26 6.32
CA GLY A 69 4.37 6.14 5.19
C GLY A 69 3.98 7.50 4.59
N TRP A 70 3.67 8.49 5.42
CA TRP A 70 3.30 9.84 4.97
C TRP A 70 4.49 10.58 4.34
N PHE A 71 5.64 10.60 5.02
CA PHE A 71 6.85 11.24 4.49
C PHE A 71 7.42 10.49 3.29
N GLY A 72 7.22 9.18 3.21
CA GLY A 72 7.53 8.36 2.05
C GLY A 72 6.78 8.79 0.78
N LEU A 73 5.54 9.34 0.91
CA LEU A 73 4.82 9.94 -0.21
C LEU A 73 5.52 11.20 -0.75
N VAL A 74 6.17 11.97 0.13
CA VAL A 74 6.99 13.13 -0.28
C VAL A 74 8.22 12.64 -1.05
N VAL A 75 8.90 11.60 -0.56
CA VAL A 75 10.04 10.97 -1.23
C VAL A 75 9.66 10.43 -2.61
N ASP A 76 8.52 9.74 -2.70
CA ASP A 76 8.01 9.23 -3.98
C ASP A 76 7.53 10.35 -4.92
N SER A 77 6.93 11.42 -4.37
CA SER A 77 6.36 12.56 -5.12
C SER A 77 5.44 12.17 -6.28
N GLY A 78 4.81 10.98 -6.23
CA GLY A 78 3.98 10.45 -7.32
C GLY A 78 4.78 9.97 -8.53
N THR A 79 6.11 9.91 -8.42
CA THR A 79 7.01 9.55 -9.53
C THR A 79 6.93 8.09 -9.93
N GLU A 80 6.46 7.18 -9.06
CA GLU A 80 6.39 5.75 -9.36
C GLU A 80 5.59 5.47 -10.64
N LEU A 81 4.34 5.92 -10.70
CA LEU A 81 3.47 5.67 -11.86
C LEU A 81 3.90 6.42 -13.12
N LEU A 82 4.45 7.63 -12.97
CA LEU A 82 4.98 8.40 -14.08
C LEU A 82 6.14 7.65 -14.75
N ASN A 83 7.12 7.24 -13.94
CA ASN A 83 8.35 6.64 -14.42
C ASN A 83 8.16 5.21 -14.95
N VAL A 84 7.20 4.42 -14.41
CA VAL A 84 6.82 3.13 -15.03
C VAL A 84 6.42 3.33 -16.49
N ARG A 85 5.64 4.36 -16.80
CA ARG A 85 5.21 4.68 -18.17
C ARG A 85 6.36 5.21 -19.03
N GLU A 86 7.22 6.05 -18.46
CA GLU A 86 8.36 6.64 -19.16
C GLU A 86 9.37 5.57 -19.57
N VAL A 87 9.75 4.68 -18.65
CA VAL A 87 10.64 3.54 -18.93
C VAL A 87 10.06 2.57 -19.94
N ALA A 88 8.75 2.26 -19.85
CA ALA A 88 8.09 1.40 -20.83
C ALA A 88 8.07 1.98 -22.24
N ARG A 89 8.06 3.33 -22.38
CA ARG A 89 8.08 4.02 -23.68
C ARG A 89 9.49 4.21 -24.24
N ARG A 90 10.50 4.36 -23.37
CA ARG A 90 11.90 4.69 -23.74
C ARG A 90 12.88 3.80 -22.97
N PRO A 91 12.90 2.51 -23.25
CA PRO A 91 13.76 1.56 -22.52
C PRO A 91 15.25 1.82 -22.75
N ASP A 92 15.61 2.46 -23.85
CA ASP A 92 16.97 2.92 -24.19
C ASP A 92 17.49 4.01 -23.25
N GLN A 93 16.62 4.89 -22.73
CA GLN A 93 16.96 5.97 -21.79
C GLN A 93 16.87 5.56 -20.32
N PHE A 94 16.71 4.27 -20.07
CA PHE A 94 16.51 3.69 -18.73
C PHE A 94 17.48 4.21 -17.66
N ARG A 95 18.80 4.23 -17.96
CA ARG A 95 19.83 4.66 -17.00
C ARG A 95 19.74 6.15 -16.67
N GLU A 96 19.45 6.97 -17.67
CA GLU A 96 19.35 8.43 -17.51
C GLU A 96 18.15 8.78 -16.64
N ILE A 97 16.96 8.19 -16.95
CA ILE A 97 15.74 8.36 -16.15
C ILE A 97 16.01 7.91 -14.70
N ALA A 98 16.65 6.76 -14.54
CA ALA A 98 16.98 6.22 -13.23
C ALA A 98 17.89 7.11 -12.41
N SER A 99 18.99 7.60 -13.00
CA SER A 99 19.95 8.45 -12.33
C SER A 99 19.33 9.78 -11.88
N ARG A 100 18.50 10.39 -12.74
CA ARG A 100 17.75 11.61 -12.44
C ARG A 100 16.76 11.42 -11.30
N VAL A 101 15.94 10.37 -11.37
CA VAL A 101 14.91 10.08 -10.36
C VAL A 101 15.52 9.65 -9.04
N LEU A 102 16.61 8.88 -9.06
CA LEU A 102 17.34 8.51 -7.83
C LEU A 102 17.91 9.74 -7.14
N GLY A 103 18.49 10.68 -7.89
CA GLY A 103 18.99 11.95 -7.34
C GLY A 103 17.86 12.78 -6.72
N LEU A 104 16.71 12.91 -7.40
CA LEU A 104 15.53 13.58 -6.88
C LEU A 104 15.04 12.95 -5.58
N ARG A 105 14.82 11.62 -5.55
CA ARG A 105 14.29 10.90 -4.38
C ARG A 105 15.23 10.96 -3.18
N LEU A 106 16.56 10.85 -3.40
CA LEU A 106 17.54 11.02 -2.33
C LEU A 106 17.50 12.42 -1.73
N THR A 107 17.45 13.46 -2.56
CA THR A 107 17.33 14.85 -2.09
C THR A 107 16.02 15.06 -1.33
N LEU A 108 14.89 14.59 -1.88
CA LEU A 108 13.59 14.66 -1.20
C LEU A 108 13.57 13.87 0.10
N SER A 109 14.31 12.75 0.20
CA SER A 109 14.38 11.96 1.45
C SER A 109 15.10 12.70 2.56
N LEU A 110 16.16 13.47 2.23
CA LEU A 110 16.85 14.30 3.21
C LEU A 110 15.97 15.48 3.67
N VAL A 111 15.30 16.15 2.73
CA VAL A 111 14.33 17.21 3.07
C VAL A 111 13.17 16.64 3.92
N ALA A 112 12.62 15.50 3.53
CA ALA A 112 11.56 14.83 4.26
C ALA A 112 12.04 14.41 5.67
N ALA A 113 13.26 13.91 5.82
CA ALA A 113 13.83 13.57 7.12
C ALA A 113 14.00 14.82 8.01
N GLY A 114 14.48 15.93 7.46
CA GLY A 114 14.56 17.20 8.19
C GLY A 114 13.20 17.69 8.66
N LEU A 115 12.20 17.71 7.77
CA LEU A 115 10.82 18.08 8.10
C LEU A 115 10.19 17.12 9.13
N PHE A 116 10.49 15.84 9.03
CA PHE A 116 10.07 14.81 9.99
C PHE A 116 10.59 15.15 11.39
N VAL A 117 11.90 15.39 11.52
CA VAL A 117 12.55 15.75 12.80
C VAL A 117 11.92 17.03 13.37
N VAL A 118 11.83 18.10 12.58
CA VAL A 118 11.22 19.37 13.00
C VAL A 118 9.78 19.16 13.46
N GLY A 119 9.00 18.39 12.71
CA GLY A 119 7.60 18.08 13.05
C GLY A 119 7.48 17.33 14.38
N ILE A 120 8.37 16.37 14.64
CA ILE A 120 8.36 15.61 15.91
C ILE A 120 8.82 16.48 17.09
N GLU A 121 9.79 17.36 16.90
CA GLU A 121 10.21 18.30 17.95
C GLU A 121 9.10 19.28 18.32
N ALA A 122 8.28 19.69 17.37
CA ALA A 122 7.12 20.55 17.61
C ALA A 122 5.97 19.84 18.35
N LEU A 123 5.93 18.49 18.35
CA LEU A 123 4.93 17.76 19.10
C LEU A 123 5.20 17.88 20.60
N GLY A 124 4.19 18.28 21.40
CA GLY A 124 4.23 18.40 22.84
C GLY A 124 4.35 17.05 23.59
N ARG A 125 5.26 16.16 23.15
CA ARG A 125 5.47 14.82 23.71
C ARG A 125 6.73 14.74 24.56
N SER A 126 6.80 13.71 25.42
CA SER A 126 8.00 13.48 26.26
C SER A 126 9.24 13.22 25.39
N ALA A 127 10.41 13.60 25.91
CA ALA A 127 11.69 13.35 25.23
C ALA A 127 11.89 11.89 24.87
N ALA A 128 11.42 10.95 25.70
CA ALA A 128 11.51 9.52 25.45
C ALA A 128 10.69 9.08 24.22
N VAL A 129 9.51 9.65 23.98
CA VAL A 129 8.72 9.35 22.78
C VAL A 129 9.38 9.97 21.54
N LYS A 130 9.80 11.25 21.64
CA LYS A 130 10.45 11.95 20.54
C LYS A 130 11.73 11.24 20.10
N SER A 131 12.59 10.82 21.02
CA SER A 131 13.85 10.13 20.71
C SER A 131 13.65 8.84 19.91
N VAL A 132 12.58 8.09 20.16
CA VAL A 132 12.25 6.88 19.41
C VAL A 132 11.68 7.24 18.02
N VAL A 133 10.72 8.16 17.98
CA VAL A 133 10.01 8.49 16.72
C VAL A 133 10.96 9.15 15.72
N VAL A 134 11.84 10.06 16.15
CA VAL A 134 12.84 10.73 15.30
C VAL A 134 13.74 9.73 14.56
N LEU A 135 14.11 8.62 15.20
CA LEU A 135 14.94 7.59 14.57
C LEU A 135 14.29 6.93 13.36
N PHE A 136 12.96 6.96 13.26
CA PHE A 136 12.28 6.45 12.08
C PHE A 136 12.58 7.26 10.81
N ALA A 137 13.02 8.52 10.91
CA ALA A 137 13.46 9.30 9.77
C ALA A 137 14.61 8.63 8.99
N LEU A 138 15.42 7.79 9.65
CA LEU A 138 16.52 7.02 9.04
C LEU A 138 16.02 5.99 8.00
N ALA A 139 14.75 5.64 7.99
CA ALA A 139 14.17 4.77 6.97
C ALA A 139 13.92 5.49 5.64
N LEU A 140 13.79 6.83 5.63
CA LEU A 140 13.43 7.60 4.44
C LEU A 140 14.48 7.50 3.31
N PRO A 141 15.81 7.54 3.56
CA PRO A 141 16.80 7.28 2.52
C PRO A 141 16.69 5.87 1.92
N GLY A 142 16.35 4.86 2.73
CA GLY A 142 16.07 3.50 2.24
C GLY A 142 14.90 3.46 1.25
N LEU A 143 13.84 4.21 1.53
CA LEU A 143 12.71 4.36 0.60
C LEU A 143 13.11 5.06 -0.71
N ALA A 144 14.05 6.00 -0.68
CA ALA A 144 14.55 6.66 -1.89
C ALA A 144 15.26 5.69 -2.85
N LEU A 145 15.97 4.68 -2.29
CA LEU A 145 16.64 3.62 -3.07
C LEU A 145 15.66 2.64 -3.72
N ASN A 146 14.38 2.71 -3.37
CA ASN A 146 13.35 1.84 -3.90
C ASN A 146 13.04 2.18 -5.37
N LEU A 147 13.78 1.60 -6.30
CA LEU A 147 13.57 1.73 -7.75
C LEU A 147 12.58 0.67 -8.30
N ARG A 148 11.59 0.28 -7.50
CA ARG A 148 10.56 -0.70 -7.87
C ARG A 148 9.88 -0.38 -9.20
N TRP A 149 9.61 0.89 -9.47
CA TRP A 149 8.98 1.36 -10.70
C TRP A 149 9.78 1.00 -11.96
N MET A 150 11.12 0.99 -11.88
CA MET A 150 11.98 0.58 -12.98
C MET A 150 11.75 -0.89 -13.32
N VAL A 151 11.76 -1.73 -12.28
CA VAL A 151 11.59 -3.18 -12.40
C VAL A 151 10.18 -3.53 -12.90
N LEU A 152 9.17 -2.74 -12.52
CA LEU A 152 7.81 -2.86 -13.05
C LEU A 152 7.75 -2.48 -14.54
N GLY A 153 8.41 -1.40 -14.94
CA GLY A 153 8.44 -0.92 -16.33
C GLY A 153 9.05 -1.92 -17.32
N ILE A 154 9.97 -2.78 -16.84
CA ILE A 154 10.61 -3.83 -17.64
C ILE A 154 10.01 -5.24 -17.41
N HIS A 155 8.84 -5.34 -16.75
CA HIS A 155 8.12 -6.59 -16.47
C HIS A 155 8.92 -7.64 -15.66
N ARG A 156 9.90 -7.24 -14.84
CA ARG A 156 10.75 -8.12 -14.01
C ARG A 156 10.26 -8.19 -12.55
N ALA A 157 8.98 -8.44 -12.33
CA ALA A 157 8.33 -8.43 -11.01
C ALA A 157 8.97 -9.36 -9.95
N ARG A 158 9.75 -10.38 -10.34
CA ARG A 158 10.44 -11.29 -9.41
C ARG A 158 11.41 -10.57 -8.47
N ALA A 159 12.14 -9.56 -8.96
CA ALA A 159 13.07 -8.80 -8.13
C ALA A 159 12.34 -8.05 -7.00
N ILE A 160 11.12 -7.55 -7.27
CA ILE A 160 10.28 -6.89 -6.26
C ILE A 160 9.85 -7.90 -5.20
N ALA A 161 9.40 -9.11 -5.60
CA ALA A 161 9.01 -10.16 -4.66
C ALA A 161 10.18 -10.56 -3.74
N VAL A 162 11.37 -10.77 -4.31
CA VAL A 162 12.58 -11.08 -3.54
C VAL A 162 12.94 -9.94 -2.60
N GLY A 163 12.94 -8.70 -3.07
CA GLY A 163 13.21 -7.52 -2.23
C GLY A 163 12.24 -7.43 -1.05
N ASN A 164 10.93 -7.56 -1.29
CA ASN A 164 9.92 -7.54 -0.22
C ASN A 164 10.15 -8.65 0.82
N ILE A 165 10.44 -9.88 0.38
CA ILE A 165 10.73 -11.00 1.26
C ILE A 165 11.98 -10.69 2.09
N VAL A 166 13.08 -10.29 1.46
CA VAL A 166 14.35 -9.98 2.15
C VAL A 166 14.15 -8.87 3.18
N GLY A 167 13.53 -7.75 2.81
CA GLY A 167 13.29 -6.65 3.74
C GLY A 167 12.46 -7.09 4.95
N ARG A 168 11.36 -7.82 4.74
CA ARG A 168 10.50 -8.28 5.85
C ARG A 168 11.14 -9.41 6.68
N LEU A 169 11.97 -10.25 6.09
CA LEU A 169 12.74 -11.25 6.85
C LEU A 169 13.86 -10.59 7.67
N VAL A 170 14.54 -9.57 7.15
CA VAL A 170 15.54 -8.78 7.90
C VAL A 170 14.88 -8.14 9.12
N LEU A 171 13.69 -7.51 8.95
CA LEU A 171 12.93 -6.96 10.07
C LEU A 171 12.56 -8.03 11.09
N LEU A 172 11.96 -9.14 10.65
CA LEU A 172 11.52 -10.21 11.54
C LEU A 172 12.71 -10.84 12.29
N ALA A 173 13.78 -11.16 11.60
CA ALA A 173 14.99 -11.73 12.18
C ALA A 173 15.63 -10.74 13.19
N GLY A 174 15.70 -9.45 12.85
CA GLY A 174 16.18 -8.41 13.73
C GLY A 174 15.33 -8.28 14.99
N VAL A 175 14.00 -8.29 14.85
CA VAL A 175 13.07 -8.25 15.99
C VAL A 175 13.24 -9.48 16.89
N LEU A 176 13.40 -10.67 16.30
CA LEU A 176 13.61 -11.90 17.06
C LEU A 176 14.95 -11.88 17.82
N ALA A 177 16.03 -11.43 17.18
CA ALA A 177 17.37 -11.49 17.71
C ALA A 177 17.71 -10.36 18.69
N ILE A 178 17.17 -9.14 18.47
CA ILE A 178 17.69 -7.93 19.13
C ILE A 178 16.66 -7.30 20.07
N VAL A 179 15.34 -7.45 19.80
CA VAL A 179 14.30 -6.82 20.62
C VAL A 179 13.76 -7.84 21.61
N SER A 180 14.23 -7.78 22.85
CA SER A 180 13.77 -8.70 23.92
C SER A 180 12.72 -8.06 24.83
N ASN A 181 12.84 -6.76 25.08
CA ASN A 181 12.03 -6.02 26.04
C ASN A 181 11.92 -4.54 25.67
N ILE A 182 11.30 -3.74 26.53
CA ILE A 182 11.05 -2.32 26.34
C ILE A 182 12.32 -1.45 26.23
N HIS A 183 13.44 -1.89 26.83
CA HIS A 183 14.71 -1.12 26.76
C HIS A 183 15.31 -1.13 25.35
N ASP A 184 14.90 -2.07 24.51
CA ASP A 184 15.36 -2.20 23.12
C ASP A 184 14.57 -1.33 22.13
N ILE A 185 13.68 -0.47 22.62
CA ILE A 185 12.74 0.31 21.78
C ILE A 185 13.44 1.15 20.71
N HIS A 186 14.59 1.74 20.98
CA HIS A 186 15.37 2.55 20.04
C HIS A 186 15.97 1.74 18.89
N ARG A 187 16.07 0.40 19.04
CA ARG A 187 16.59 -0.48 17.99
C ARG A 187 15.55 -0.73 16.89
N ILE A 188 14.27 -0.57 17.19
CA ILE A 188 13.18 -0.89 16.26
C ILE A 188 13.17 0.03 15.04
N PRO A 189 13.28 1.37 15.17
CA PRO A 189 13.44 2.25 14.02
C PRO A 189 14.66 1.92 13.16
N LEU A 190 15.77 1.50 13.79
CA LEU A 190 16.98 1.09 13.07
C LEU A 190 16.78 -0.21 12.29
N LEU A 191 16.04 -1.16 12.86
CA LEU A 191 15.65 -2.39 12.16
C LEU A 191 14.73 -2.12 10.97
N GLU A 192 13.78 -1.19 11.09
CA GLU A 192 12.93 -0.77 9.99
C GLU A 192 13.76 -0.07 8.89
N ALA A 193 14.68 0.83 9.27
CA ALA A 193 15.62 1.45 8.32
C ALA A 193 16.48 0.39 7.61
N GLY A 194 17.01 -0.59 8.35
CA GLY A 194 17.75 -1.72 7.80
C GLY A 194 16.92 -2.58 6.84
N ALA A 195 15.66 -2.80 7.14
CA ALA A 195 14.73 -3.55 6.28
C ALA A 195 14.44 -2.82 4.96
N GLU A 196 14.23 -1.49 5.01
CA GLU A 196 14.03 -0.67 3.82
C GLU A 196 15.31 -0.57 2.98
N LEU A 197 16.48 -0.45 3.62
CA LEU A 197 17.79 -0.51 2.93
C LEU A 197 18.03 -1.88 2.28
N ALA A 198 17.69 -2.98 2.95
CA ALA A 198 17.82 -4.32 2.40
C ALA A 198 16.90 -4.51 1.19
N TYR A 199 15.66 -4.05 1.27
CA TYR A 199 14.73 -4.06 0.14
C TYR A 199 15.27 -3.23 -1.04
N GLY A 200 15.62 -1.97 -0.80
CA GLY A 200 16.17 -1.07 -1.82
C GLY A 200 17.49 -1.61 -2.41
N GLY A 201 18.35 -2.19 -1.57
CA GLY A 201 19.62 -2.81 -1.97
C GLY A 201 19.44 -3.99 -2.92
N VAL A 202 18.45 -4.87 -2.67
CA VAL A 202 18.10 -5.98 -3.60
C VAL A 202 17.67 -5.44 -4.96
N ILE A 203 16.79 -4.42 -4.97
CA ILE A 203 16.33 -3.80 -6.23
C ILE A 203 17.49 -3.13 -6.97
N LEU A 204 18.32 -2.36 -6.24
CA LEU A 204 19.46 -1.67 -6.83
C LEU A 204 20.51 -2.65 -7.36
N ALA A 205 20.80 -3.74 -6.64
CA ALA A 205 21.71 -4.79 -7.09
C ALA A 205 21.19 -5.49 -8.36
N PHE A 206 19.87 -5.74 -8.43
CA PHE A 206 19.25 -6.29 -9.63
C PHE A 206 19.39 -5.34 -10.82
N VAL A 207 19.11 -4.06 -10.63
CA VAL A 207 19.24 -3.01 -11.66
C VAL A 207 20.70 -2.89 -12.12
N ALA A 208 21.64 -2.85 -11.17
CA ALA A 208 23.06 -2.73 -11.46
C ALA A 208 23.61 -3.91 -12.30
N ARG A 209 23.14 -5.13 -12.00
CA ARG A 209 23.53 -6.33 -12.77
C ARG A 209 22.91 -6.37 -14.16
N SER A 210 21.70 -5.86 -14.34
CA SER A 210 20.97 -5.94 -15.61
C SER A 210 21.25 -4.79 -16.56
N PHE A 211 21.53 -3.60 -16.03
CA PHE A 211 21.61 -2.35 -16.79
C PHE A 211 22.85 -1.50 -16.46
N GLY A 212 23.72 -2.01 -15.59
CA GLY A 212 24.88 -1.28 -15.08
C GLY A 212 24.56 -0.38 -13.90
N VAL A 213 25.61 0.12 -13.24
CA VAL A 213 25.49 0.95 -12.04
C VAL A 213 24.75 2.26 -12.35
N VAL A 214 23.75 2.55 -11.55
CA VAL A 214 22.98 3.81 -11.59
C VAL A 214 23.46 4.70 -10.46
N LEU A 215 24.07 5.83 -10.82
CA LEU A 215 24.49 6.84 -9.85
C LEU A 215 23.48 8.01 -9.83
N PRO A 216 23.20 8.58 -8.65
CA PRO A 216 22.30 9.73 -8.55
C PRO A 216 22.88 10.93 -9.33
N ARG A 217 22.05 11.59 -10.14
CA ARG A 217 22.41 12.79 -10.88
C ARG A 217 21.59 13.97 -10.36
N ILE A 218 22.25 15.10 -10.15
CA ILE A 218 21.61 16.38 -9.85
C ILE A 218 21.20 17.02 -11.17
N ASP A 219 19.88 17.19 -11.37
CA ASP A 219 19.27 17.80 -12.55
C ASP A 219 18.03 18.59 -12.10
N LEU A 220 18.25 19.80 -11.62
CA LEU A 220 17.19 20.64 -11.04
C LEU A 220 16.07 20.95 -12.04
N ALA A 221 16.38 21.16 -13.31
CA ALA A 221 15.40 21.44 -14.34
C ALA A 221 14.54 20.19 -14.63
N GLY A 222 15.17 19.03 -14.81
CA GLY A 222 14.48 17.75 -14.99
C GLY A 222 13.70 17.32 -13.75
N TRP A 223 14.18 17.65 -12.54
CA TRP A 223 13.46 17.40 -11.30
C TRP A 223 12.17 18.21 -11.21
N TRP A 224 12.24 19.51 -11.53
CA TRP A 224 11.07 20.38 -11.53
C TRP A 224 9.99 19.89 -12.50
N GLU A 225 10.40 19.52 -13.72
CA GLU A 225 9.47 18.98 -14.71
C GLU A 225 8.87 17.65 -14.25
N THR A 226 9.67 16.75 -13.67
CA THR A 226 9.21 15.48 -13.11
C THR A 226 8.19 15.71 -12.00
N ILE A 227 8.46 16.60 -11.03
CA ILE A 227 7.54 16.94 -9.93
C ILE A 227 6.24 17.55 -10.48
N ARG A 228 6.33 18.49 -11.43
CA ARG A 228 5.16 19.12 -12.04
C ARG A 228 4.24 18.10 -12.72
N GLN A 229 4.81 17.16 -13.47
CA GLN A 229 4.05 16.09 -14.13
C GLN A 229 3.47 15.07 -13.17
N SER A 230 4.16 14.76 -12.06
CA SER A 230 3.73 13.79 -11.07
C SER A 230 2.81 14.39 -9.98
N ALA A 231 2.72 15.71 -9.85
CA ALA A 231 1.94 16.39 -8.81
C ALA A 231 0.48 15.91 -8.69
N PRO A 232 -0.29 15.70 -9.78
CA PRO A 232 -1.65 15.16 -9.67
C PRO A 232 -1.69 13.74 -9.08
N LEU A 233 -0.66 12.92 -9.37
CA LEU A 233 -0.53 11.56 -8.83
C LEU A 233 -0.18 11.60 -7.34
N MET A 234 0.70 12.52 -6.94
CA MET A 234 1.04 12.78 -5.54
C MET A 234 -0.19 13.20 -4.74
N VAL A 235 -0.99 14.15 -5.23
CA VAL A 235 -2.24 14.59 -4.58
C VAL A 235 -3.19 13.42 -4.36
N ASN A 236 -3.37 12.55 -5.35
CA ASN A 236 -4.19 11.34 -5.20
C ASN A 236 -3.62 10.38 -4.14
N SER A 237 -2.30 10.21 -4.07
CA SER A 237 -1.65 9.35 -3.07
C SER A 237 -1.81 9.90 -1.66
N VAL A 238 -1.65 11.21 -1.48
CA VAL A 238 -1.89 11.90 -0.20
C VAL A 238 -3.35 11.77 0.23
N ALA A 239 -4.31 11.98 -0.69
CA ALA A 239 -5.73 11.82 -0.38
C ALA A 239 -6.08 10.39 0.07
N ARG A 240 -5.49 9.39 -0.57
CA ARG A 240 -5.63 8.00 -0.15
C ARG A 240 -5.02 7.76 1.23
N ALA A 241 -3.80 8.25 1.48
CA ALA A 241 -3.16 8.10 2.78
C ALA A 241 -4.00 8.77 3.89
N ALA A 242 -4.55 9.95 3.64
CA ALA A 242 -5.47 10.61 4.55
C ALA A 242 -6.72 9.75 4.82
N SER A 243 -7.31 9.14 3.79
CA SER A 243 -8.45 8.23 3.97
C SER A 243 -8.15 6.98 4.80
N TYR A 244 -6.89 6.55 4.87
CA TYR A 244 -6.53 5.26 5.49
C TYR A 244 -5.79 5.34 6.80
N SER A 245 -5.17 6.48 7.13
CA SER A 245 -4.27 6.56 8.28
C SER A 245 -4.24 7.94 8.97
N PHE A 246 -5.14 8.86 8.63
CA PHE A 246 -5.23 10.14 9.32
C PHE A 246 -5.73 9.97 10.76
N ASP A 247 -6.62 9.02 10.98
CA ASP A 247 -7.08 8.56 12.29
C ASP A 247 -5.93 8.29 13.28
N VAL A 248 -4.83 7.67 12.80
CA VAL A 248 -3.63 7.40 13.62
C VAL A 248 -3.04 8.68 14.21
N LEU A 249 -2.96 9.74 13.40
CA LEU A 249 -2.43 11.04 13.85
C LEU A 249 -3.35 11.69 14.87
N VAL A 250 -4.67 11.69 14.60
CA VAL A 250 -5.66 12.27 15.51
C VAL A 250 -5.72 11.50 16.83
N ILE A 251 -5.73 10.17 16.78
CA ILE A 251 -5.70 9.32 17.98
C ILE A 251 -4.44 9.63 18.82
N GLU A 252 -3.28 9.72 18.19
CA GLU A 252 -2.05 10.05 18.91
C GLU A 252 -2.14 11.41 19.59
N ILE A 253 -2.58 12.44 18.87
CA ILE A 253 -2.64 13.81 19.38
C ILE A 253 -3.65 13.92 20.53
N VAL A 254 -4.86 13.37 20.36
CA VAL A 254 -6.00 13.55 21.26
C VAL A 254 -6.03 12.53 22.40
N LEU A 255 -5.75 11.25 22.10
CA LEU A 255 -5.93 10.15 23.04
C LEU A 255 -4.60 9.55 23.56
N GLY A 256 -3.50 9.86 22.89
CA GLY A 256 -2.15 9.46 23.25
C GLY A 256 -1.76 8.04 22.83
N PRO A 257 -0.47 7.69 23.04
CA PRO A 257 0.15 6.51 22.46
C PRO A 257 -0.46 5.18 22.91
N ARG A 258 -0.91 5.08 24.17
CA ARG A 258 -1.52 3.83 24.68
C ARG A 258 -2.81 3.49 23.94
N LYS A 259 -3.66 4.48 23.69
CA LYS A 259 -4.89 4.30 22.91
C LYS A 259 -4.57 4.01 21.45
N LEU A 260 -3.55 4.66 20.90
CA LEU A 260 -3.06 4.35 19.56
C LEU A 260 -2.57 2.89 19.45
N GLY A 261 -1.92 2.37 20.50
CA GLY A 261 -1.52 0.97 20.53
C GLY A 261 -2.71 -0.01 20.48
N PHE A 262 -3.80 0.30 21.17
CA PHE A 262 -5.04 -0.50 21.07
C PHE A 262 -5.65 -0.43 19.68
N TYR A 263 -5.68 0.78 19.09
CA TYR A 263 -6.17 0.96 17.72
C TYR A 263 -5.30 0.21 16.70
N GLY A 264 -3.98 0.31 16.84
CA GLY A 264 -3.02 -0.41 16.00
C GLY A 264 -3.21 -1.93 16.06
N ALA A 265 -3.39 -2.50 17.28
CA ALA A 265 -3.62 -3.92 17.46
C ALA A 265 -4.95 -4.39 16.81
N GLY A 266 -6.02 -3.60 16.95
CA GLY A 266 -7.32 -3.92 16.32
C GLY A 266 -7.33 -3.74 14.81
N SER A 267 -6.61 -2.75 14.28
CA SER A 267 -6.61 -2.43 12.84
C SER A 267 -5.68 -3.31 12.00
N LYS A 268 -4.55 -3.79 12.54
CA LYS A 268 -3.56 -4.59 11.78
C LYS A 268 -4.11 -5.87 11.15
N PRO A 269 -4.93 -6.70 11.84
CA PRO A 269 -5.55 -7.87 11.21
C PRO A 269 -6.46 -7.49 10.04
N VAL A 270 -7.24 -6.41 10.18
CA VAL A 270 -8.12 -5.90 9.12
C VAL A 270 -7.30 -5.40 7.93
N LEU A 271 -6.23 -4.65 8.19
CA LEU A 271 -5.32 -4.16 7.15
C LEU A 271 -4.65 -5.32 6.40
N PHE A 272 -4.24 -6.38 7.10
CA PHE A 272 -3.68 -7.58 6.48
C PHE A 272 -4.67 -8.20 5.48
N VAL A 273 -5.92 -8.39 5.88
CA VAL A 273 -6.97 -8.96 5.01
C VAL A 273 -7.31 -8.02 3.86
N THR A 274 -7.53 -6.73 4.13
CA THR A 274 -7.90 -5.76 3.08
C THR A 274 -6.78 -5.55 2.08
N SER A 275 -5.52 -5.69 2.48
CA SER A 275 -4.38 -5.61 1.58
C SER A 275 -4.36 -6.75 0.55
N ALA A 276 -4.89 -7.94 0.89
CA ALA A 276 -5.04 -9.05 -0.06
C ALA A 276 -6.05 -8.75 -1.17
N LEU A 277 -7.03 -7.85 -0.93
CA LEU A 277 -7.96 -7.40 -1.96
C LEU A 277 -7.26 -6.65 -3.10
N GLY A 278 -6.08 -6.07 -2.86
CA GLY A 278 -5.25 -5.46 -3.90
C GLY A 278 -4.80 -6.48 -4.95
N LEU A 279 -4.43 -7.70 -4.55
CA LEU A 279 -4.08 -8.79 -5.47
C LEU A 279 -5.30 -9.23 -6.29
N PHE A 280 -6.46 -9.32 -5.63
CA PHE A 280 -7.72 -9.61 -6.32
C PHE A 280 -8.07 -8.53 -7.36
N ALA A 281 -7.83 -7.24 -7.04
CA ALA A 281 -8.06 -6.14 -7.97
C ALA A 281 -7.22 -6.26 -9.26
N VAL A 282 -5.93 -6.63 -9.12
CA VAL A 282 -5.03 -6.81 -10.28
C VAL A 282 -5.46 -7.99 -11.14
N ALA A 283 -5.79 -9.13 -10.52
CA ALA A 283 -6.27 -10.32 -11.22
C ALA A 283 -7.59 -10.06 -11.96
N PHE A 284 -8.53 -9.34 -11.31
CA PHE A 284 -9.80 -8.96 -11.92
C PHE A 284 -9.58 -8.00 -13.10
N LEU A 285 -8.76 -6.98 -12.95
CA LEU A 285 -8.49 -5.98 -13.98
C LEU A 285 -7.92 -6.63 -15.25
N SER A 286 -6.95 -7.54 -15.12
CA SER A 286 -6.36 -8.25 -16.25
C SER A 286 -7.38 -9.11 -16.99
N SER A 287 -8.27 -9.79 -16.26
CA SER A 287 -9.32 -10.64 -16.84
C SER A 287 -10.44 -9.83 -17.48
N PHE A 288 -10.76 -8.64 -16.90
CA PHE A 288 -11.86 -7.79 -17.37
C PHE A 288 -11.52 -7.06 -18.67
N SER A 289 -10.27 -6.62 -18.84
CA SER A 289 -9.86 -5.74 -19.95
C SER A 289 -9.90 -6.40 -21.34
N GLY A 290 -9.92 -7.73 -21.41
CA GLY A 290 -9.94 -8.49 -22.68
C GLY A 290 -11.32 -9.05 -23.06
N GLN A 291 -12.40 -8.74 -22.31
CA GLN A 291 -13.71 -9.36 -22.48
C GLN A 291 -14.67 -8.50 -23.31
N GLY A 292 -15.52 -9.17 -24.11
CA GLY A 292 -16.68 -8.52 -24.72
C GLY A 292 -17.73 -8.09 -23.68
N PRO A 293 -18.69 -7.20 -24.02
CA PRO A 293 -19.59 -6.57 -23.06
C PRO A 293 -20.37 -7.55 -22.17
N ALA A 294 -20.95 -8.61 -22.72
CA ALA A 294 -21.72 -9.61 -21.96
C ALA A 294 -20.85 -10.45 -21.02
N ALA A 295 -19.66 -10.88 -21.49
CA ALA A 295 -18.70 -11.62 -20.66
C ALA A 295 -18.11 -10.76 -19.55
N ALA A 296 -17.82 -9.48 -19.81
CA ALA A 296 -17.35 -8.51 -18.83
C ALA A 296 -18.39 -8.29 -17.72
N GLU A 297 -19.68 -8.19 -18.08
CA GLU A 297 -20.76 -8.06 -17.09
C GLU A 297 -20.91 -9.32 -16.23
N ALA A 298 -20.88 -10.51 -16.83
CA ALA A 298 -20.95 -11.78 -16.12
C ALA A 298 -19.76 -11.94 -15.14
N LEU A 299 -18.54 -11.63 -15.60
CA LEU A 299 -17.33 -11.63 -14.80
C LEU A 299 -17.43 -10.63 -13.63
N PHE A 300 -17.91 -9.42 -13.88
CA PHE A 300 -18.11 -8.39 -12.86
C PHE A 300 -19.08 -8.86 -11.77
N ARG A 301 -20.25 -9.37 -12.15
CA ARG A 301 -21.26 -9.91 -11.21
C ARG A 301 -20.67 -11.04 -10.37
N ARG A 302 -19.95 -11.97 -10.99
CA ARG A 302 -19.28 -13.07 -10.30
C ARG A 302 -18.23 -12.54 -9.31
N ALA A 303 -17.40 -11.58 -9.73
CA ALA A 303 -16.37 -10.97 -8.90
C ALA A 303 -16.97 -10.30 -7.65
N VAL A 304 -18.03 -9.49 -7.80
CA VAL A 304 -18.71 -8.84 -6.66
C VAL A 304 -19.30 -9.88 -5.70
N ARG A 305 -20.02 -10.88 -6.22
CA ARG A 305 -20.65 -11.94 -5.38
C ARG A 305 -19.60 -12.73 -4.62
N THR A 306 -18.53 -13.16 -5.29
CA THR A 306 -17.45 -13.92 -4.64
C THR A 306 -16.73 -13.07 -3.60
N ALA A 307 -16.40 -11.82 -3.92
CA ALA A 307 -15.70 -10.92 -3.00
C ALA A 307 -16.54 -10.66 -1.74
N VAL A 308 -17.82 -10.34 -1.89
CA VAL A 308 -18.73 -10.09 -0.76
C VAL A 308 -19.05 -11.39 -0.03
N GLY A 309 -19.34 -12.49 -0.76
CA GLY A 309 -19.69 -13.79 -0.19
C GLY A 309 -18.60 -14.40 0.68
N LEU A 310 -17.31 -14.15 0.36
CA LEU A 310 -16.19 -14.60 1.19
C LEU A 310 -15.87 -13.63 2.33
N SER A 311 -16.03 -12.33 2.09
CA SER A 311 -15.63 -11.30 3.06
C SER A 311 -16.63 -11.11 4.19
N VAL A 312 -17.94 -11.31 3.97
CA VAL A 312 -18.96 -11.22 5.03
C VAL A 312 -18.79 -12.29 6.10
N PRO A 313 -18.69 -13.60 5.78
CA PRO A 313 -18.42 -14.62 6.80
C PRO A 313 -17.09 -14.38 7.53
N LEU A 314 -16.05 -13.92 6.83
CA LEU A 314 -14.77 -13.57 7.44
C LEU A 314 -14.91 -12.42 8.44
N ALA A 315 -15.64 -11.36 8.08
CA ALA A 315 -15.89 -10.23 8.98
C ALA A 315 -16.70 -10.66 10.21
N LEU A 316 -17.73 -11.49 10.03
CA LEU A 316 -18.51 -12.10 11.12
C LEU A 316 -17.62 -12.92 12.04
N LEU A 317 -16.78 -13.80 11.48
CA LEU A 317 -15.84 -14.62 12.24
C LEU A 317 -14.87 -13.74 13.04
N MET A 318 -14.23 -12.75 12.39
CA MET A 318 -13.31 -11.83 13.07
C MET A 318 -14.00 -11.03 14.16
N SER A 319 -15.23 -10.55 13.94
CA SER A 319 -16.01 -9.83 14.95
C SER A 319 -16.40 -10.72 16.13
N ALA A 320 -16.92 -11.92 15.87
CA ALA A 320 -17.35 -12.84 16.91
C ALA A 320 -16.18 -13.36 17.77
N THR A 321 -15.02 -13.55 17.15
CA THR A 321 -13.83 -14.10 17.83
C THR A 321 -12.90 -13.01 18.38
N ALA A 322 -13.14 -11.72 18.12
CA ALA A 322 -12.26 -10.62 18.50
C ALA A 322 -11.86 -10.61 19.98
N VAL A 323 -12.83 -10.88 20.89
CA VAL A 323 -12.60 -10.89 22.33
C VAL A 323 -11.66 -12.01 22.76
N ALA A 324 -11.66 -13.14 22.06
CA ALA A 324 -10.76 -14.26 22.32
C ALA A 324 -9.42 -14.11 21.58
N ILE A 325 -9.46 -13.74 20.30
CA ILE A 325 -8.26 -13.68 19.43
C ILE A 325 -7.33 -12.54 19.83
N VAL A 326 -7.83 -11.34 20.16
CA VAL A 326 -6.99 -10.21 20.48
C VAL A 326 -6.09 -10.49 21.69
N PRO A 327 -6.58 -10.94 22.85
CA PRO A 327 -5.70 -11.29 23.96
C PRO A 327 -4.78 -12.47 23.67
N LEU A 328 -5.23 -13.45 22.89
CA LEU A 328 -4.43 -14.60 22.49
C LEU A 328 -3.25 -14.18 21.60
N VAL A 329 -3.48 -13.29 20.64
CA VAL A 329 -2.49 -12.90 19.60
C VAL A 329 -1.59 -11.77 20.09
N PHE A 330 -2.14 -10.73 20.70
CA PHE A 330 -1.42 -9.54 21.14
C PHE A 330 -1.05 -9.53 22.64
N GLY A 331 -1.70 -10.38 23.43
CA GLY A 331 -1.57 -10.44 24.89
C GLY A 331 -2.73 -9.76 25.61
N HIS A 332 -2.93 -10.14 26.89
CA HIS A 332 -4.06 -9.68 27.72
C HIS A 332 -4.13 -8.15 27.90
N ALA A 333 -3.00 -7.45 27.84
CA ALA A 333 -2.94 -5.99 27.92
C ALA A 333 -3.72 -5.27 26.78
N TYR A 334 -4.02 -5.99 25.68
CA TYR A 334 -4.71 -5.45 24.51
C TYR A 334 -6.21 -5.75 24.47
N ARG A 335 -6.83 -6.22 25.55
CA ARG A 335 -8.29 -6.54 25.57
C ARG A 335 -9.17 -5.42 25.00
N SER A 336 -8.84 -4.16 25.29
CA SER A 336 -9.57 -3.00 24.75
C SER A 336 -9.51 -2.86 23.22
N ALA A 337 -8.57 -3.51 22.55
CA ALA A 337 -8.47 -3.51 21.09
C ALA A 337 -9.49 -4.46 20.43
N ALA A 338 -10.12 -5.37 21.19
CA ALA A 338 -11.14 -6.28 20.67
C ALA A 338 -12.33 -5.52 20.08
N LEU A 339 -12.83 -4.48 20.75
CA LEU A 339 -13.92 -3.65 20.25
C LEU A 339 -13.53 -2.96 18.92
N VAL A 340 -12.30 -2.46 18.81
CA VAL A 340 -11.79 -1.85 17.58
C VAL A 340 -11.78 -2.87 16.44
N LEU A 341 -11.28 -4.10 16.69
CA LEU A 341 -11.31 -5.19 15.71
C LEU A 341 -12.73 -5.57 15.29
N THR A 342 -13.64 -5.70 16.27
CA THR A 342 -15.06 -6.03 16.03
C THR A 342 -15.70 -5.05 15.05
N ILE A 343 -15.48 -3.76 15.23
CA ILE A 343 -16.05 -2.72 14.37
C ILE A 343 -15.33 -2.70 13.03
N LEU A 344 -13.98 -2.62 13.03
CA LEU A 344 -13.20 -2.51 11.79
C LEU A 344 -13.27 -3.73 10.89
N ALA A 345 -13.61 -4.93 11.39
CA ALA A 345 -13.82 -6.12 10.56
C ALA A 345 -14.86 -5.88 9.46
N TRP A 346 -15.87 -5.05 9.69
CA TRP A 346 -16.88 -4.68 8.71
C TRP A 346 -16.36 -3.80 7.56
N LYS A 347 -15.18 -3.22 7.72
CA LYS A 347 -14.46 -2.56 6.61
C LYS A 347 -14.13 -3.55 5.48
N ILE A 348 -13.90 -4.85 5.80
CA ILE A 348 -13.49 -5.87 4.84
C ILE A 348 -14.54 -6.09 3.74
N PRO A 349 -15.81 -6.42 4.04
CA PRO A 349 -16.82 -6.62 2.99
C PRO A 349 -17.14 -5.33 2.21
N LEU A 350 -17.09 -4.17 2.85
CA LEU A 350 -17.29 -2.89 2.18
C LEU A 350 -16.17 -2.59 1.18
N ALA A 351 -14.92 -2.82 1.57
CA ALA A 351 -13.78 -2.68 0.67
C ALA A 351 -13.83 -3.71 -0.46
N ALA A 352 -14.13 -4.98 -0.14
CA ALA A 352 -14.27 -6.06 -1.12
C ALA A 352 -15.33 -5.76 -2.18
N PHE A 353 -16.47 -5.18 -1.78
CA PHE A 353 -17.50 -4.69 -2.68
C PHE A 353 -16.96 -3.57 -3.59
N GLY A 354 -16.17 -2.64 -3.07
CA GLY A 354 -15.65 -1.48 -3.81
C GLY A 354 -14.58 -1.81 -4.85
N VAL A 355 -13.83 -2.91 -4.66
CA VAL A 355 -12.66 -3.27 -5.51
C VAL A 355 -13.04 -3.48 -6.98
N PRO A 356 -14.06 -4.27 -7.37
CA PRO A 356 -14.43 -4.44 -8.77
C PRO A 356 -14.84 -3.12 -9.45
N TYR A 357 -15.53 -2.22 -8.74
CA TYR A 357 -15.91 -0.91 -9.29
C TYR A 357 -14.70 -0.01 -9.56
N SER A 358 -13.74 0.03 -8.64
CA SER A 358 -12.50 0.79 -8.85
C SER A 358 -11.70 0.25 -10.04
N ALA A 359 -11.62 -1.08 -10.20
CA ALA A 359 -10.95 -1.72 -11.31
C ALA A 359 -11.65 -1.42 -12.66
N VAL A 360 -12.99 -1.42 -12.71
CA VAL A 360 -13.76 -1.02 -13.90
C VAL A 360 -13.49 0.44 -14.28
N LEU A 361 -13.43 1.37 -13.31
CA LEU A 361 -13.07 2.77 -13.57
C LEU A 361 -11.67 2.89 -14.19
N ILE A 362 -10.71 2.09 -13.74
CA ILE A 362 -9.34 2.04 -14.29
C ILE A 362 -9.38 1.48 -15.73
N ALA A 363 -10.04 0.33 -15.94
CA ALA A 363 -10.16 -0.34 -17.25
C ALA A 363 -10.82 0.57 -18.30
N ARG A 364 -11.77 1.42 -17.89
CA ARG A 364 -12.47 2.38 -18.74
C ARG A 364 -11.80 3.75 -18.83
N ASN A 365 -10.52 3.87 -18.44
CA ASN A 365 -9.73 5.12 -18.46
C ASN A 365 -10.38 6.28 -17.67
N ARG A 366 -11.08 5.98 -16.57
CA ARG A 366 -11.76 6.97 -15.71
C ARG A 366 -11.02 7.20 -14.38
N GLN A 367 -9.68 7.24 -14.41
CA GLN A 367 -8.84 7.45 -13.24
C GLN A 367 -9.11 8.81 -12.56
N VAL A 368 -9.45 9.86 -13.32
CA VAL A 368 -9.84 11.17 -12.76
C VAL A 368 -11.09 11.05 -11.88
N SER A 369 -12.06 10.20 -12.26
CA SER A 369 -13.25 9.96 -11.43
C SER A 369 -12.89 9.21 -10.15
N LEU A 370 -12.01 8.23 -10.23
CA LEU A 370 -11.51 7.50 -9.06
C LEU A 370 -10.73 8.45 -8.12
N MET A 371 -9.87 9.31 -8.67
CA MET A 371 -9.15 10.33 -7.91
C MET A 371 -10.11 11.28 -7.19
N ARG A 372 -11.13 11.79 -7.87
CA ARG A 372 -12.14 12.67 -7.26
C ARG A 372 -12.89 11.96 -6.14
N ASN A 373 -13.28 10.70 -6.34
CA ASN A 373 -13.96 9.90 -5.31
C ASN A 373 -13.05 9.72 -4.08
N ASN A 374 -11.76 9.46 -4.28
CA ASN A 374 -10.78 9.35 -3.19
C ASN A 374 -10.57 10.68 -2.46
N LEU A 375 -10.51 11.81 -3.18
CA LEU A 375 -10.40 13.15 -2.58
C LEU A 375 -11.61 13.46 -1.71
N VAL A 376 -12.83 13.22 -2.21
CA VAL A 376 -14.07 13.44 -1.45
C VAL A 376 -14.11 12.52 -0.22
N ALA A 377 -13.83 11.24 -0.38
CA ALA A 377 -13.80 10.30 0.73
C ALA A 377 -12.73 10.70 1.77
N GLY A 378 -11.52 11.08 1.32
CA GLY A 378 -10.44 11.53 2.21
C GLY A 378 -10.80 12.78 3.00
N ALA A 379 -11.33 13.81 2.34
CA ALA A 379 -11.71 15.05 3.01
C ALA A 379 -12.81 14.83 4.06
N LEU A 380 -13.83 14.02 3.72
CA LEU A 380 -14.91 13.69 4.66
C LEU A 380 -14.41 12.82 5.82
N THR A 381 -13.49 11.91 5.57
CA THR A 381 -12.87 11.08 6.62
C THR A 381 -12.06 11.93 7.58
N VAL A 382 -11.22 12.84 7.07
CA VAL A 382 -10.44 13.78 7.91
C VAL A 382 -11.36 14.62 8.78
N GLY A 383 -12.41 15.20 8.19
CA GLY A 383 -13.39 15.99 8.97
C GLY A 383 -14.12 15.16 10.02
N ALA A 384 -14.51 13.92 9.66
CA ALA A 384 -15.19 13.03 10.59
C ALA A 384 -14.26 12.54 11.72
N ASP A 385 -12.99 12.25 11.45
CA ASP A 385 -12.01 11.87 12.47
C ASP A 385 -11.76 12.98 13.48
N LEU A 386 -11.64 14.24 13.02
CA LEU A 386 -11.45 15.40 13.88
C LEU A 386 -12.61 15.62 14.86
N ILE A 387 -13.80 15.17 14.52
CA ILE A 387 -15.01 15.28 15.35
C ILE A 387 -15.24 14.01 16.18
N ALA A 388 -15.21 12.84 15.52
CA ALA A 388 -15.61 11.59 16.14
C ALA A 388 -14.57 11.05 17.14
N ILE A 389 -13.28 11.28 16.91
CA ILE A 389 -12.24 10.78 17.81
C ILE A 389 -12.24 11.52 19.16
N PRO A 390 -12.30 12.86 19.23
CA PRO A 390 -12.45 13.55 20.50
C PRO A 390 -13.72 13.17 21.26
N LEU A 391 -14.84 12.97 20.57
CA LEU A 391 -16.14 12.69 21.21
C LEU A 391 -16.31 11.23 21.62
N PHE A 392 -15.91 10.29 20.79
CA PHE A 392 -16.19 8.84 20.95
C PHE A 392 -14.93 7.99 21.08
N GLY A 393 -13.75 8.60 21.11
CA GLY A 393 -12.49 7.89 21.27
C GLY A 393 -12.21 6.87 20.15
N LEU A 394 -11.69 5.69 20.51
CA LEU A 394 -11.35 4.63 19.54
C LEU A 394 -12.57 4.08 18.79
N THR A 395 -13.74 4.11 19.40
CA THR A 395 -14.99 3.69 18.75
C THR A 395 -15.33 4.63 17.61
N GLY A 396 -15.17 5.97 17.83
CA GLY A 396 -15.32 6.98 16.79
C GLY A 396 -14.40 6.73 15.61
N ALA A 397 -13.10 6.52 15.85
CA ALA A 397 -12.13 6.20 14.80
C ALA A 397 -12.51 4.94 14.01
N ALA A 398 -12.91 3.87 14.71
CA ALA A 398 -13.30 2.62 14.06
C ALA A 398 -14.56 2.78 13.18
N VAL A 399 -15.58 3.49 13.67
CA VAL A 399 -16.82 3.77 12.92
C VAL A 399 -16.53 4.63 11.70
N VAL A 400 -15.72 5.68 11.83
CA VAL A 400 -15.29 6.53 10.69
C VAL A 400 -14.54 5.69 9.67
N GLY A 401 -13.64 4.79 10.10
CA GLY A 401 -12.91 3.89 9.21
C GLY A 401 -13.82 2.95 8.40
N VAL A 402 -14.91 2.44 9.00
CA VAL A 402 -15.96 1.65 8.30
C VAL A 402 -16.76 2.55 7.36
N GLY A 403 -17.16 3.74 7.82
CA GLY A 403 -17.88 4.75 7.03
C GLY A 403 -17.10 5.18 5.79
N ASN A 404 -15.78 5.36 5.91
CA ASN A 404 -14.90 5.64 4.78
C ASN A 404 -14.93 4.52 3.72
N ALA A 405 -14.86 3.26 4.13
CA ALA A 405 -14.95 2.13 3.20
C ALA A 405 -16.32 2.08 2.50
N LEU A 406 -17.40 2.35 3.23
CA LEU A 406 -18.74 2.45 2.67
C LEU A 406 -18.85 3.60 1.66
N LEU A 407 -18.40 4.79 2.02
CA LEU A 407 -18.45 5.99 1.19
C LEU A 407 -17.64 5.80 -0.10
N GLY A 408 -16.38 5.34 0.01
CA GLY A 408 -15.52 5.10 -1.15
C GLY A 408 -16.13 4.08 -2.11
N SER A 409 -16.65 2.98 -1.59
CA SER A 409 -17.33 1.94 -2.38
C SER A 409 -18.60 2.45 -3.03
N TYR A 410 -19.41 3.24 -2.32
CA TYR A 410 -20.62 3.88 -2.85
C TYR A 410 -20.31 4.88 -3.97
N LEU A 411 -19.32 5.74 -3.80
CA LEU A 411 -18.91 6.71 -4.81
C LEU A 411 -18.42 6.02 -6.09
N ASN A 412 -17.64 4.94 -5.96
CA ASN A 412 -17.17 4.15 -7.09
C ASN A 412 -18.33 3.43 -7.80
N HIS A 413 -19.23 2.80 -7.03
CA HIS A 413 -20.48 2.20 -7.56
C HIS A 413 -21.31 3.24 -8.34
N ARG A 414 -21.64 4.38 -7.71
CA ARG A 414 -22.41 5.46 -8.35
C ARG A 414 -21.74 5.96 -9.64
N SER A 415 -20.41 6.09 -9.62
CA SER A 415 -19.64 6.53 -10.80
C SER A 415 -19.69 5.54 -11.95
N CYS A 416 -19.76 4.24 -11.69
CA CYS A 416 -19.89 3.20 -12.72
C CYS A 416 -21.31 3.07 -13.25
N VAL A 417 -22.31 3.05 -12.37
CA VAL A 417 -23.73 2.90 -12.76
C VAL A 417 -24.22 4.10 -13.58
N ARG A 418 -23.92 5.33 -13.16
CA ARG A 418 -24.30 6.54 -13.90
C ARG A 418 -23.74 6.61 -15.32
N ARG A 419 -22.68 5.87 -15.62
CA ARG A 419 -22.06 5.81 -16.95
C ARG A 419 -22.43 4.56 -17.73
N GLY A 420 -23.31 3.71 -17.19
CA GLY A 420 -23.72 2.46 -17.82
C GLY A 420 -22.60 1.43 -17.94
N PHE A 421 -21.53 1.54 -17.15
CA PHE A 421 -20.40 0.58 -17.19
C PHE A 421 -20.73 -0.75 -16.54
N VAL A 422 -21.64 -0.74 -15.58
CA VAL A 422 -22.10 -1.91 -14.82
C VAL A 422 -23.58 -1.76 -14.49
N PRO A 423 -24.32 -2.87 -14.30
CA PRO A 423 -25.72 -2.81 -13.90
C PRO A 423 -25.87 -2.28 -12.47
N SER A 424 -27.06 -1.79 -12.15
CA SER A 424 -27.39 -1.33 -10.79
C SER A 424 -27.33 -2.47 -9.77
N LEU A 425 -27.09 -2.15 -8.49
CA LEU A 425 -26.92 -3.11 -7.41
C LEU A 425 -28.02 -4.19 -7.31
N PRO A 426 -29.32 -3.87 -7.43
CA PRO A 426 -30.36 -4.88 -7.41
C PRO A 426 -30.21 -5.94 -8.51
N LEU A 427 -29.75 -5.55 -9.69
CA LEU A 427 -29.52 -6.47 -10.80
C LEU A 427 -28.26 -7.32 -10.59
N VAL A 428 -27.23 -6.79 -9.93
CA VAL A 428 -26.02 -7.53 -9.57
C VAL A 428 -26.35 -8.66 -8.58
N LEU A 429 -27.24 -8.41 -7.63
CA LEU A 429 -27.58 -9.36 -6.55
C LEU A 429 -28.62 -10.40 -7.00
N ARG A 430 -29.60 -10.03 -7.82
CA ARG A 430 -30.74 -10.91 -8.18
C ARG A 430 -30.42 -12.08 -9.10
N GLY A 431 -29.24 -12.12 -9.74
CA GLY A 431 -28.82 -13.29 -10.53
C GLY A 431 -29.59 -13.60 -11.80
N ARG A 432 -30.59 -12.80 -12.17
CA ARG A 432 -31.34 -13.00 -13.40
C ARG A 432 -30.52 -12.61 -14.63
N HIS A 433 -30.43 -13.53 -15.59
CA HIS A 433 -29.94 -13.21 -16.93
C HIS A 433 -30.88 -12.14 -17.51
N LEU A 434 -30.34 -10.95 -17.78
CA LEU A 434 -31.01 -10.02 -18.66
C LEU A 434 -30.89 -10.63 -20.05
N GLU A 435 -32.03 -10.98 -20.69
CA GLU A 435 -32.09 -11.14 -22.14
C GLU A 435 -31.54 -9.86 -22.77
N PRO A 436 -30.73 -9.95 -23.84
CA PRO A 436 -30.20 -8.77 -24.49
C PRO A 436 -31.39 -7.89 -24.91
N SER A 437 -31.50 -6.72 -24.29
CA SER A 437 -32.46 -5.71 -24.65
C SER A 437 -32.28 -5.38 -26.14
N ALA A 438 -33.30 -5.63 -26.94
CA ALA A 438 -33.40 -5.36 -28.39
C ALA A 438 -33.38 -3.86 -28.73
N ALA A 439 -32.70 -3.02 -27.97
CA ALA A 439 -32.66 -1.55 -28.09
C ALA A 439 -31.40 -1.00 -28.76
N SER A 440 -30.63 -1.82 -29.50
CA SER A 440 -29.46 -1.32 -30.29
C SER A 440 -29.59 -1.56 -31.81
N ALA A 441 -30.83 -1.67 -32.32
CA ALA A 441 -31.08 -1.68 -33.74
C ALA A 441 -32.02 -0.49 -34.11
N ARG A 442 -31.48 0.75 -33.98
CA ARG A 442 -31.94 1.93 -34.75
C ARG A 442 -30.80 2.95 -34.80
#